data_e7da6c2c2f2c658581b69aa7839b943b
#
_entry.id   e7da6c2c2f2c658581b69aa7839b943b
#
_cell.length_a   1.000
_cell.length_b   1.000
_cell.length_c   1.000
_cell.angle_alpha   90.00
_cell.angle_beta   90.00
_cell.angle_gamma   90.00
#
_symmetry.space_group_name_H-M   'P 1'
#
loop_
_entity.id
_entity.type
_entity.pdbx_description
1 polymer ?
#
loop_
_entity_poly.entity_id
_entity_poly.type
_entity_poly.pdbx_seq_one_letter_code
_entity_poly.pdbx_strand_id
1 'polypeptide(L)'
;MRLRLALPLAAFALAGGCRGGDPQAHFELSDFESYWAVESPKGDTQYIAPVVRFRLRNKSGQPSRSVQAQAVFRRIGEEEKSWGSDWKEVAPARRPIPSGGELFVELKSEGRYYTTGTPESMLEHALFRDAKADIFLREGSSSWTKMADVLIERRIGSRSAVIPTLPAPAQP
;
A
#
# COMPACT_ATOMS: atom_id res chain seq x y z
N MET A 1 -33.33 61.85 -22.00
CA MET A 1 -32.93 61.27 -20.72
C MET A 1 -32.88 59.76 -20.92
N ARG A 2 -31.70 59.16 -21.18
CA ARG A 2 -31.53 57.72 -21.46
C ARG A 2 -30.88 57.07 -20.25
N LEU A 3 -31.65 56.29 -19.51
CA LEU A 3 -31.24 55.54 -18.33
C LEU A 3 -30.47 54.27 -18.80
N ARG A 4 -29.16 54.20 -18.54
CA ARG A 4 -28.34 53.01 -18.83
C ARG A 4 -28.35 52.12 -17.56
N LEU A 5 -29.06 51.02 -17.65
CA LEU A 5 -29.08 49.97 -16.65
C LEU A 5 -27.77 49.15 -16.82
N ALA A 6 -26.86 49.25 -15.85
CA ALA A 6 -25.67 48.43 -15.78
C ALA A 6 -25.98 47.16 -14.94
N LEU A 7 -25.94 46.00 -15.59
CA LEU A 7 -26.11 44.71 -14.96
C LEU A 7 -24.72 44.26 -14.39
N PRO A 8 -24.59 43.93 -13.11
CA PRO A 8 -23.36 43.37 -12.60
C PRO A 8 -23.27 41.89 -12.97
N LEU A 9 -22.24 41.52 -13.73
CA LEU A 9 -21.89 40.13 -14.06
C LEU A 9 -21.21 39.50 -12.84
N ALA A 10 -21.97 38.72 -12.04
CA ALA A 10 -21.40 37.93 -10.94
C ALA A 10 -20.69 36.71 -11.51
N ALA A 11 -19.36 36.75 -11.58
CA ALA A 11 -18.52 35.64 -11.95
C ALA A 11 -18.46 34.62 -10.76
N PHE A 12 -19.26 33.56 -10.83
CA PHE A 12 -19.17 32.42 -9.95
C PHE A 12 -17.90 31.62 -10.32
N ALA A 13 -16.83 31.81 -9.58
CA ALA A 13 -15.65 30.97 -9.67
C ALA A 13 -15.96 29.60 -9.04
N LEU A 14 -16.38 28.63 -9.86
CA LEU A 14 -16.46 27.20 -9.49
C LEU A 14 -15.04 26.62 -9.43
N ALA A 15 -14.31 26.95 -8.35
CA ALA A 15 -13.06 26.26 -7.99
C ALA A 15 -13.39 24.96 -7.25
N GLY A 16 -14.12 24.05 -7.90
CA GLY A 16 -14.32 22.66 -7.51
C GLY A 16 -13.13 21.82 -7.95
N GLY A 17 -11.92 22.11 -7.45
CA GLY A 17 -10.78 21.20 -7.63
C GLY A 17 -11.06 19.91 -6.87
N CYS A 18 -11.13 18.78 -7.57
CA CYS A 18 -11.03 17.46 -6.97
C CYS A 18 -9.64 17.35 -6.29
N ARG A 19 -9.51 17.88 -5.10
CA ARG A 19 -8.34 17.64 -4.24
C ARG A 19 -8.50 16.24 -3.70
N GLY A 20 -7.75 15.27 -4.26
CA GLY A 20 -7.45 14.04 -3.53
C GLY A 20 -6.89 14.45 -2.17
N GLY A 21 -7.39 13.84 -1.09
CA GLY A 21 -6.95 14.14 0.26
C GLY A 21 -5.47 13.85 0.46
N ASP A 22 -4.87 14.41 1.51
CA ASP A 22 -3.55 14.01 1.96
C ASP A 22 -3.65 12.64 2.67
N PRO A 23 -3.04 11.58 2.13
CA PRO A 23 -3.10 10.26 2.76
C PRO A 23 -2.61 10.25 4.22
N GLN A 24 -1.63 11.07 4.60
CA GLN A 24 -1.13 11.13 5.99
C GLN A 24 -2.19 11.71 6.96
N ALA A 25 -3.02 12.62 6.48
CA ALA A 25 -4.11 13.16 7.28
C ALA A 25 -5.27 12.16 7.44
N HIS A 26 -5.54 11.34 6.40
CA HIS A 26 -6.71 10.48 6.34
C HIS A 26 -6.48 9.06 6.84
N PHE A 27 -5.25 8.56 6.79
CA PHE A 27 -4.95 7.17 7.09
C PHE A 27 -3.92 7.01 8.20
N GLU A 28 -4.05 5.89 8.89
CA GLU A 28 -3.09 5.40 9.87
C GLU A 28 -2.68 3.98 9.46
N LEU A 29 -1.38 3.70 9.56
CA LEU A 29 -0.82 2.37 9.37
C LEU A 29 -0.35 1.83 10.72
N SER A 30 -0.71 0.58 11.02
CA SER A 30 -0.32 -0.11 12.25
C SER A 30 -0.13 -1.61 12.02
N ASP A 31 0.24 -2.34 13.06
CA ASP A 31 0.36 -3.80 13.07
C ASP A 31 1.18 -4.32 11.89
N PHE A 32 2.38 -3.74 11.73
CA PHE A 32 3.30 -4.17 10.69
C PHE A 32 3.85 -5.56 10.97
N GLU A 33 3.73 -6.42 9.98
CA GLU A 33 4.38 -7.72 9.91
C GLU A 33 5.23 -7.76 8.65
N SER A 34 6.42 -8.33 8.73
CA SER A 34 7.29 -8.55 7.58
C SER A 34 7.95 -9.91 7.64
N TYR A 35 8.23 -10.50 6.50
CA TYR A 35 8.81 -11.84 6.41
C TYR A 35 9.24 -12.15 4.97
N TRP A 36 9.92 -13.29 4.78
CA TRP A 36 10.24 -13.84 3.47
C TRP A 36 9.27 -14.97 3.16
N ALA A 37 8.44 -14.77 2.15
CA ALA A 37 7.49 -15.78 1.70
C ALA A 37 8.18 -16.76 0.74
N VAL A 38 7.97 -18.05 0.97
CA VAL A 38 8.36 -19.08 0.02
C VAL A 38 7.39 -19.08 -1.15
N GLU A 39 7.92 -19.06 -2.37
CA GLU A 39 7.15 -19.17 -3.59
C GLU A 39 7.13 -20.63 -4.09
N SER A 40 6.25 -20.91 -5.03
CA SER A 40 6.22 -22.24 -5.68
C SER A 40 7.56 -22.53 -6.34
N PRO A 41 8.18 -23.68 -6.06
CA PRO A 41 9.46 -24.05 -6.64
C PRO A 41 9.35 -24.25 -8.17
N LYS A 42 10.47 -24.06 -8.86
CA LYS A 42 10.61 -24.41 -10.27
C LYS A 42 11.74 -25.42 -10.42
N GLY A 43 11.39 -26.69 -10.61
CA GLY A 43 12.34 -27.79 -10.49
C GLY A 43 12.93 -27.84 -9.08
N ASP A 44 14.24 -27.91 -8.96
CA ASP A 44 14.96 -27.96 -7.68
C ASP A 44 15.23 -26.57 -7.09
N THR A 45 14.76 -25.50 -7.74
CA THR A 45 15.01 -24.12 -7.31
C THR A 45 13.88 -23.63 -6.42
N GLN A 46 14.22 -23.22 -5.20
CA GLN A 46 13.36 -22.55 -4.25
C GLN A 46 13.49 -21.03 -4.39
N TYR A 47 12.39 -20.31 -4.20
CA TYR A 47 12.37 -18.85 -4.27
C TYR A 47 11.80 -18.28 -2.99
N ILE A 48 12.41 -17.18 -2.51
CA ILE A 48 11.88 -16.38 -1.41
C ILE A 48 11.76 -14.92 -1.83
N ALA A 49 10.65 -14.30 -1.50
CA ALA A 49 10.37 -12.90 -1.79
C ALA A 49 9.98 -12.15 -0.51
N PRO A 50 10.42 -10.89 -0.32
CA PRO A 50 10.02 -10.12 0.85
C PRO A 50 8.56 -9.70 0.76
N VAL A 51 7.90 -9.77 1.90
CA VAL A 51 6.50 -9.41 2.10
C VAL A 51 6.41 -8.43 3.26
N VAL A 52 5.55 -7.45 3.11
CA VAL A 52 5.10 -6.59 4.19
C VAL A 52 3.59 -6.65 4.28
N ARG A 53 3.08 -6.75 5.50
CA ARG A 53 1.66 -6.70 5.83
C ARG A 53 1.44 -5.65 6.89
N PHE A 54 0.34 -4.91 6.79
CA PHE A 54 -0.02 -3.88 7.76
C PHE A 54 -1.52 -3.68 7.81
N ARG A 55 -1.98 -3.09 8.90
CA ARG A 55 -3.36 -2.62 9.05
C ARG A 55 -3.45 -1.19 8.54
N LEU A 56 -4.40 -0.93 7.67
CA LEU A 56 -4.78 0.39 7.16
C LEU A 56 -6.10 0.80 7.78
N ARG A 57 -6.12 1.91 8.51
CA ARG A 57 -7.29 2.50 9.14
C ARG A 57 -7.63 3.82 8.50
N ASN A 58 -8.89 4.03 8.14
CA ASN A 58 -9.40 5.33 7.74
C ASN A 58 -9.77 6.15 8.99
N LYS A 59 -8.94 7.14 9.33
CA LYS A 59 -9.19 8.08 10.46
C LYS A 59 -9.90 9.35 10.03
N SER A 60 -10.23 9.50 8.73
CA SER A 60 -11.03 10.63 8.25
C SER A 60 -12.49 10.51 8.69
N GLY A 61 -13.19 11.63 8.76
CA GLY A 61 -14.63 11.65 9.09
C GLY A 61 -15.54 11.16 7.95
N GLN A 62 -14.97 10.73 6.81
CA GLN A 62 -15.71 10.36 5.60
C GLN A 62 -15.24 8.99 5.05
N PRO A 63 -16.09 8.26 4.32
CA PRO A 63 -15.65 7.06 3.62
C PRO A 63 -14.62 7.39 2.54
N SER A 64 -13.48 6.69 2.53
CA SER A 64 -12.41 6.86 1.55
C SER A 64 -12.52 5.88 0.40
N ARG A 65 -12.40 6.38 -0.82
CA ARG A 65 -12.54 5.64 -2.07
C ARG A 65 -11.30 5.76 -2.94
N SER A 66 -11.14 4.78 -3.85
CA SER A 66 -10.00 4.78 -4.79
C SER A 66 -8.66 4.89 -4.05
N VAL A 67 -8.52 4.14 -2.95
CA VAL A 67 -7.29 4.09 -2.18
C VAL A 67 -6.38 3.02 -2.75
N GLN A 68 -5.15 3.40 -3.01
CA GLN A 68 -4.11 2.52 -3.52
C GLN A 68 -2.94 2.49 -2.55
N ALA A 69 -2.37 1.30 -2.35
CA ALA A 69 -1.18 1.08 -1.55
C ALA A 69 -0.06 0.54 -2.45
N GLN A 70 1.15 0.98 -2.23
CA GLN A 70 2.36 0.51 -2.93
C GLN A 70 3.47 0.27 -1.91
N ALA A 71 4.24 -0.80 -2.12
CA ALA A 71 5.53 -1.02 -1.48
C ALA A 71 6.63 -1.01 -2.52
N VAL A 72 7.72 -0.28 -2.25
CA VAL A 72 8.96 -0.33 -3.02
C VAL A 72 10.00 -1.00 -2.14
N PHE A 73 10.45 -2.18 -2.55
CA PHE A 73 11.44 -2.95 -1.82
C PHE A 73 12.85 -2.60 -2.28
N ARG A 74 13.77 -2.47 -1.32
CA ARG A 74 15.18 -2.13 -1.55
C ARG A 74 16.06 -3.03 -0.70
N ARG A 75 17.20 -3.45 -1.25
CA ARG A 75 18.21 -4.18 -0.48
C ARG A 75 19.02 -3.20 0.36
N ILE A 76 19.34 -3.57 1.59
CA ILE A 76 20.19 -2.77 2.46
C ILE A 76 21.61 -2.70 1.87
N GLY A 77 22.14 -1.48 1.76
CA GLY A 77 23.41 -1.17 1.08
C GLY A 77 23.28 -0.92 -0.42
N GLU A 78 22.06 -0.99 -0.99
CA GLU A 78 21.76 -0.72 -2.40
C GLU A 78 20.47 0.09 -2.53
N GLU A 79 20.18 0.97 -1.56
CA GLU A 79 18.90 1.64 -1.39
C GLU A 79 18.55 2.60 -2.54
N GLU A 80 19.51 3.02 -3.32
CA GLU A 80 19.28 3.88 -4.50
C GLU A 80 18.48 3.17 -5.60
N LYS A 81 18.51 1.84 -5.61
CA LYS A 81 17.83 1.03 -6.61
C LYS A 81 16.61 0.32 -6.03
N SER A 82 15.49 0.43 -6.70
CA SER A 82 14.36 -0.47 -6.44
C SER A 82 14.77 -1.90 -6.81
N TRP A 83 14.59 -2.84 -5.88
CA TRP A 83 14.78 -4.26 -6.16
C TRP A 83 13.50 -4.96 -6.61
N GLY A 84 12.35 -4.43 -6.20
CA GLY A 84 11.03 -4.87 -6.62
C GLY A 84 9.96 -3.96 -6.04
N SER A 85 8.75 -4.13 -6.51
CA SER A 85 7.59 -3.38 -6.01
C SER A 85 6.34 -4.24 -6.09
N ASP A 86 5.31 -3.81 -5.37
CA ASP A 86 3.94 -4.29 -5.53
C ASP A 86 2.99 -3.12 -5.28
N TRP A 87 1.86 -3.11 -5.94
CA TRP A 87 0.81 -2.14 -5.67
C TRP A 87 -0.57 -2.79 -5.78
N LYS A 88 -1.52 -2.30 -4.97
CA LYS A 88 -2.90 -2.80 -4.96
C LYS A 88 -3.88 -1.65 -4.79
N GLU A 89 -4.99 -1.72 -5.48
CA GLU A 89 -6.17 -0.93 -5.15
C GLU A 89 -6.85 -1.59 -3.94
N VAL A 90 -6.72 -0.98 -2.77
CA VAL A 90 -7.19 -1.54 -1.50
C VAL A 90 -8.63 -1.13 -1.18
N ALA A 91 -9.09 -0.01 -1.74
CA ALA A 91 -10.47 0.45 -1.63
C ALA A 91 -10.96 0.96 -2.99
N PRO A 92 -11.52 0.10 -3.84
CA PRO A 92 -12.13 0.53 -5.09
C PRO A 92 -13.36 1.40 -4.82
N ALA A 93 -13.72 2.25 -5.80
CA ALA A 93 -14.82 3.21 -5.66
C ALA A 93 -16.16 2.57 -5.21
N ARG A 94 -16.38 1.31 -5.59
CA ARG A 94 -17.60 0.54 -5.21
C ARG A 94 -17.55 -0.08 -3.81
N ARG A 95 -16.38 -0.07 -3.17
CA ARG A 95 -16.16 -0.69 -1.86
C ARG A 95 -15.24 0.21 -1.03
N PRO A 96 -15.76 1.37 -0.56
CA PRO A 96 -14.97 2.34 0.20
C PRO A 96 -14.60 1.77 1.58
N ILE A 97 -13.52 2.32 2.16
CA ILE A 97 -13.22 2.12 3.58
C ILE A 97 -14.09 3.10 4.37
N PRO A 98 -15.02 2.64 5.21
CA PRO A 98 -15.84 3.54 6.03
C PRO A 98 -14.98 4.42 6.94
N SER A 99 -15.54 5.52 7.45
CA SER A 99 -14.91 6.28 8.51
C SER A 99 -14.66 5.38 9.73
N GLY A 100 -13.44 5.37 10.26
CA GLY A 100 -13.00 4.47 11.33
C GLY A 100 -12.80 3.01 10.91
N GLY A 101 -13.13 2.65 9.66
CA GLY A 101 -12.97 1.30 9.13
C GLY A 101 -11.51 0.91 8.92
N GLU A 102 -11.24 -0.39 9.00
CA GLU A 102 -9.89 -0.97 8.91
C GLU A 102 -9.87 -2.13 7.92
N LEU A 103 -8.70 -2.35 7.31
CA LEU A 103 -8.42 -3.55 6.51
C LEU A 103 -6.93 -3.90 6.58
N PHE A 104 -6.61 -5.17 6.31
CA PHE A 104 -5.23 -5.59 6.15
C PHE A 104 -4.81 -5.47 4.69
N VAL A 105 -3.60 -4.95 4.50
CA VAL A 105 -2.92 -4.85 3.21
C VAL A 105 -1.68 -5.73 3.26
N GLU A 106 -1.51 -6.57 2.26
CA GLU A 106 -0.30 -7.38 2.07
C GLU A 106 0.30 -7.05 0.71
N LEU A 107 1.57 -6.69 0.68
CA LEU A 107 2.33 -6.37 -0.52
C LEU A 107 3.58 -7.27 -0.57
N LYS A 108 3.84 -7.87 -1.74
CA LYS A 108 4.92 -8.82 -1.97
C LYS A 108 5.79 -8.36 -3.13
N SER A 109 7.10 -8.33 -2.93
CA SER A 109 8.07 -7.94 -3.97
C SER A 109 8.05 -8.88 -5.17
N GLU A 110 8.24 -8.33 -6.37
CA GLU A 110 8.63 -9.09 -7.56
C GLU A 110 10.10 -9.54 -7.49
N GLY A 111 10.95 -8.75 -6.81
CA GLY A 111 12.34 -9.10 -6.52
C GLY A 111 12.39 -10.27 -5.53
N ARG A 112 13.26 -11.24 -5.80
CA ARG A 112 13.35 -12.48 -5.03
C ARG A 112 14.76 -13.03 -5.02
N TYR A 113 15.08 -13.79 -3.98
CA TYR A 113 16.23 -14.66 -3.95
C TYR A 113 15.85 -16.08 -4.39
N TYR A 114 16.85 -16.84 -4.82
CA TYR A 114 16.68 -18.25 -5.17
C TYR A 114 17.82 -19.10 -4.61
N THR A 115 17.52 -20.35 -4.31
CA THR A 115 18.47 -21.32 -3.80
C THR A 115 18.09 -22.73 -4.28
N THR A 116 19.06 -23.63 -4.35
CA THR A 116 18.85 -25.07 -4.49
C THR A 116 18.80 -25.78 -3.13
N GLY A 117 19.07 -25.06 -2.03
CA GLY A 117 18.92 -25.51 -0.66
C GLY A 117 17.55 -25.20 -0.08
N THR A 118 17.44 -25.21 1.25
CA THR A 118 16.21 -24.81 1.93
C THR A 118 16.03 -23.30 1.92
N PRO A 119 14.79 -22.78 1.98
CA PRO A 119 14.53 -21.35 2.09
C PRO A 119 15.25 -20.69 3.28
N GLU A 120 15.34 -21.38 4.41
CA GLU A 120 16.02 -20.91 5.62
C GLU A 120 17.51 -20.73 5.37
N SER A 121 18.17 -21.67 4.66
CA SER A 121 19.59 -21.58 4.34
C SER A 121 19.94 -20.36 3.49
N MET A 122 18.98 -19.82 2.73
CA MET A 122 19.17 -18.59 1.97
C MET A 122 19.36 -17.39 2.88
N LEU A 123 18.65 -17.32 4.01
CA LEU A 123 18.75 -16.21 4.96
C LEU A 123 20.10 -16.15 5.67
N GLU A 124 20.82 -17.28 5.72
CA GLU A 124 22.16 -17.41 6.33
C GLU A 124 23.28 -17.27 5.29
N HIS A 125 22.93 -17.22 4.00
CA HIS A 125 23.91 -17.19 2.93
C HIS A 125 24.70 -15.88 2.92
N ALA A 126 26.03 -15.94 2.70
CA ALA A 126 26.92 -14.76 2.70
C ALA A 126 26.53 -13.65 1.70
N LEU A 127 25.88 -14.01 0.60
CA LEU A 127 25.40 -13.06 -0.41
C LEU A 127 23.98 -12.54 -0.14
N PHE A 128 23.32 -13.03 0.91
CA PHE A 128 22.02 -12.51 1.30
C PHE A 128 22.17 -11.06 1.80
N ARG A 129 21.28 -10.21 1.35
CA ARG A 129 21.14 -8.82 1.82
C ARG A 129 19.75 -8.65 2.42
N ASP A 130 19.69 -8.02 3.58
CA ASP A 130 18.44 -7.58 4.17
C ASP A 130 17.71 -6.65 3.21
N ALA A 131 16.42 -6.57 3.36
CA ALA A 131 15.59 -5.68 2.57
C ALA A 131 14.74 -4.78 3.48
N LYS A 132 14.34 -3.63 2.95
CA LYS A 132 13.32 -2.76 3.52
C LYS A 132 12.24 -2.47 2.50
N ALA A 133 11.05 -2.15 2.98
CA ALA A 133 9.92 -1.71 2.17
C ALA A 133 9.59 -0.25 2.49
N ASP A 134 9.59 0.61 1.49
CA ASP A 134 9.03 1.95 1.55
C ASP A 134 7.54 1.84 1.18
N ILE A 135 6.64 2.19 2.11
CA ILE A 135 5.19 2.09 1.94
C ILE A 135 4.62 3.43 1.53
N PHE A 136 3.86 3.43 0.45
CA PHE A 136 3.18 4.60 -0.08
C PHE A 136 1.67 4.37 -0.15
N LEU A 137 0.91 5.44 0.06
CA LEU A 137 -0.52 5.48 -0.22
C LEU A 137 -0.84 6.59 -1.24
N ARG A 138 -1.91 6.38 -1.96
CA ARG A 138 -2.55 7.38 -2.81
C ARG A 138 -4.06 7.29 -2.67
N GLU A 139 -4.75 8.42 -2.52
CA GLU A 139 -6.20 8.52 -2.50
C GLU A 139 -6.70 9.29 -3.71
N GLY A 140 -7.56 8.69 -4.51
CA GLY A 140 -8.09 9.27 -5.73
C GLY A 140 -6.99 9.70 -6.72
N SER A 141 -6.95 10.97 -7.06
CA SER A 141 -5.97 11.59 -7.98
C SER A 141 -4.80 12.27 -7.27
N SER A 142 -4.64 12.08 -5.94
CA SER A 142 -3.51 12.65 -5.19
C SER A 142 -2.17 12.04 -5.65
N SER A 143 -1.06 12.67 -5.28
CA SER A 143 0.26 12.09 -5.45
C SER A 143 0.48 10.92 -4.48
N TRP A 144 1.42 10.03 -4.81
CA TRP A 144 1.89 9.01 -3.90
C TRP A 144 2.57 9.67 -2.69
N THR A 145 2.11 9.34 -1.50
CA THR A 145 2.64 9.85 -0.24
C THR A 145 3.29 8.73 0.53
N LYS A 146 4.54 8.90 0.93
CA LYS A 146 5.27 7.92 1.76
C LYS A 146 4.67 7.92 3.16
N MET A 147 4.30 6.73 3.65
CA MET A 147 3.65 6.53 4.93
C MET A 147 4.56 5.89 5.98
N ALA A 148 5.42 4.95 5.57
CA ALA A 148 6.29 4.21 6.48
C ALA A 148 7.50 3.61 5.76
N ASP A 149 8.51 3.26 6.57
CA ASP A 149 9.64 2.38 6.23
C ASP A 149 9.56 1.14 7.11
N VAL A 150 9.69 -0.05 6.52
CA VAL A 150 9.61 -1.32 7.26
C VAL A 150 10.81 -2.18 6.90
N LEU A 151 11.63 -2.56 7.89
CA LEU A 151 12.67 -3.55 7.71
C LEU A 151 12.02 -4.93 7.57
N ILE A 152 12.47 -5.73 6.59
CA ILE A 152 11.99 -7.09 6.40
C ILE A 152 12.71 -8.01 7.38
N GLU A 153 11.94 -8.64 8.29
CA GLU A 153 12.48 -9.57 9.27
C GLU A 153 13.09 -10.81 8.60
N ARG A 154 14.24 -11.26 9.12
CA ARG A 154 14.90 -12.50 8.66
C ARG A 154 14.17 -13.75 9.17
N ARG A 155 12.95 -13.94 8.73
CA ARG A 155 12.16 -15.14 9.01
C ARG A 155 11.42 -15.59 7.76
N ILE A 156 11.30 -16.90 7.62
CA ILE A 156 10.39 -17.48 6.63
C ILE A 156 8.98 -17.43 7.20
N GLY A 157 8.05 -16.87 6.43
CA GLY A 157 6.65 -16.79 6.78
C GLY A 157 5.81 -17.57 5.79
N SER A 158 4.79 -18.26 6.28
CA SER A 158 3.70 -18.79 5.46
C SER A 158 2.60 -17.76 5.37
N ARG A 159 1.84 -17.77 4.26
CA ARG A 159 0.57 -17.04 4.20
C ARG A 159 -0.29 -17.44 5.38
N SER A 160 -0.43 -16.58 6.38
CA SER A 160 -1.51 -16.75 7.35
C SER A 160 -2.82 -16.57 6.60
N ALA A 161 -3.50 -17.68 6.38
CA ALA A 161 -4.75 -17.74 5.63
C ALA A 161 -5.92 -17.21 6.48
N VAL A 162 -5.84 -15.98 6.97
CA VAL A 162 -7.02 -15.30 7.53
C VAL A 162 -6.99 -13.86 7.06
N ILE A 163 -7.49 -13.62 5.87
CA ILE A 163 -7.98 -12.30 5.51
C ILE A 163 -9.36 -12.20 6.19
N PRO A 164 -9.55 -11.33 7.20
CA PRO A 164 -10.89 -11.06 7.68
C PRO A 164 -11.70 -10.49 6.52
N THR A 165 -12.66 -11.24 6.03
CA THR A 165 -13.62 -10.75 5.05
C THR A 165 -14.35 -9.58 5.70
N LEU A 166 -14.31 -8.41 5.09
CA LEU A 166 -15.15 -7.28 5.49
C LEU A 166 -16.59 -7.78 5.67
N PRO A 167 -17.26 -7.45 6.79
CA PRO A 167 -18.67 -7.81 6.96
C PRO A 167 -19.46 -7.28 5.77
N ALA A 168 -20.33 -8.15 5.24
CA ALA A 168 -21.22 -7.78 4.14
C ALA A 168 -22.02 -6.54 4.55
N PRO A 169 -22.25 -5.59 3.63
CA PRO A 169 -23.10 -4.45 3.92
C PRO A 169 -24.47 -4.95 4.36
N ALA A 170 -24.99 -4.41 5.48
CA ALA A 170 -26.34 -4.67 5.93
C ALA A 170 -27.28 -4.36 4.77
N GLN A 171 -28.06 -5.35 4.36
CA GLN A 171 -29.11 -5.16 3.36
C GLN A 171 -30.22 -4.33 4.00
N PRO A 172 -30.84 -3.40 3.26
CA PRO A 172 -31.92 -2.54 3.73
C PRO A 172 -33.19 -3.34 4.02
#